data_8d02af5ac23ab57e533af2deb79f0906
#
_entry.id   8d02af5ac23ab57e533af2deb79f0906
#
_cell.length_a   1.000
_cell.length_b   1.000
_cell.length_c   1.000
_cell.angle_alpha   90.00
_cell.angle_beta   90.00
_cell.angle_gamma   90.00
#
_symmetry.space_group_name_H-M   'P 1'
#
loop_
_entity.id
_entity.type
_entity.pdbx_description
1 polymer ?
#
loop_
_entity_poly.entity_id
_entity_poly.type
_entity_poly.pdbx_seq_one_letter_code
_entity_poly.pdbx_strand_id
1 'polypeptide(L)'
;AALPRSVAGIIYGLQHYSDVPSEHLEWHGHNDFYKGVANASTAWLYGACAVNCSLLGIGERTGNVPLEAMVFEYASLRGSLDGMDTTVITEIADYFKNEIGYNIPPMTPFVGSAFNVTRAGVHADGLMKDEEIYTIFDTKKILNKPATVQISKTSGLAGVAYWINQTYGLEDGEKLDKKSPLVIAMKEWVDQQYEDGRQTVMTERELKERIRQLAPDFAERG
;
A
#
# COMPACT_ATOMS: atom_id res chain seq x y z
N ALA A 1 15.99 12.87 -19.16
CA ALA A 1 16.01 12.20 -17.86
C ALA A 1 17.05 11.09 -17.86
N ALA A 2 17.81 10.98 -16.78
CA ALA A 2 18.81 9.92 -16.64
C ALA A 2 18.10 8.56 -16.48
N LEU A 3 18.68 7.53 -17.08
CA LEU A 3 18.32 6.14 -16.79
C LEU A 3 19.19 5.62 -15.63
N PRO A 4 18.78 4.57 -14.90
CA PRO A 4 19.59 3.97 -13.84
C PRO A 4 21.02 3.65 -14.30
N ARG A 5 21.19 3.11 -15.50
CA ARG A 5 22.52 2.87 -16.10
C ARG A 5 23.37 4.15 -16.22
N SER A 6 22.75 5.27 -16.57
CA SER A 6 23.46 6.56 -16.66
C SER A 6 23.85 7.07 -15.28
N VAL A 7 23.00 6.89 -14.27
CA VAL A 7 23.32 7.24 -12.87
C VAL A 7 24.51 6.43 -12.37
N ALA A 8 24.52 5.13 -12.62
CA ALA A 8 25.64 4.25 -12.31
C ALA A 8 26.96 4.80 -12.90
N GLY A 9 26.91 5.17 -14.20
CA GLY A 9 28.07 5.75 -14.89
C GLY A 9 28.52 7.10 -14.34
N ILE A 10 27.57 7.96 -13.94
CA ILE A 10 27.86 9.26 -13.32
C ILE A 10 28.57 9.06 -11.98
N ILE A 11 28.00 8.25 -11.08
CA ILE A 11 28.58 8.00 -9.75
C ILE A 11 29.94 7.34 -9.88
N TYR A 12 30.07 6.33 -10.75
CA TYR A 12 31.36 5.69 -11.04
C TYR A 12 32.39 6.69 -11.55
N GLY A 13 32.01 7.53 -12.52
CA GLY A 13 32.89 8.52 -13.12
C GLY A 13 33.40 9.57 -12.12
N LEU A 14 32.52 10.05 -11.24
CA LEU A 14 32.91 11.00 -10.18
C LEU A 14 33.94 10.41 -9.22
N GLN A 15 33.78 9.16 -8.84
CA GLN A 15 34.70 8.50 -7.92
C GLN A 15 36.03 8.15 -8.61
N HIS A 16 36.00 7.60 -9.83
CA HIS A 16 37.20 7.01 -10.46
C HIS A 16 37.97 7.96 -11.40
N TYR A 17 37.33 9.00 -11.92
CA TYR A 17 37.98 9.94 -12.82
C TYR A 17 38.10 11.36 -12.26
N SER A 18 37.36 11.66 -11.20
CA SER A 18 37.35 12.98 -10.57
C SER A 18 37.76 12.92 -9.10
N ASP A 19 38.13 11.73 -8.61
CA ASP A 19 38.58 11.47 -7.23
C ASP A 19 37.68 12.02 -6.15
N VAL A 20 36.34 12.08 -6.43
CA VAL A 20 35.34 12.50 -5.45
C VAL A 20 35.06 11.33 -4.51
N PRO A 21 35.36 11.46 -3.21
CA PRO A 21 35.09 10.38 -2.27
C PRO A 21 33.58 10.13 -2.08
N SER A 22 33.23 8.87 -1.83
CA SER A 22 31.84 8.41 -1.68
C SER A 22 31.05 9.24 -0.66
N GLU A 23 31.66 9.57 0.46
CA GLU A 23 31.06 10.38 1.55
C GLU A 23 30.72 11.82 1.16
N HIS A 24 31.17 12.29 0.00
CA HIS A 24 30.84 13.61 -0.55
C HIS A 24 29.79 13.54 -1.67
N LEU A 25 29.30 12.35 -2.00
CA LEU A 25 28.33 12.16 -3.07
C LEU A 25 26.92 12.04 -2.51
N GLU A 26 26.08 12.99 -2.87
CA GLU A 26 24.64 12.96 -2.62
C GLU A 26 23.90 12.96 -3.95
N TRP A 27 22.88 12.14 -4.06
CA TRP A 27 21.99 12.12 -5.22
C TRP A 27 20.74 12.95 -4.99
N HIS A 28 20.48 13.88 -5.90
CA HIS A 28 19.20 14.58 -6.01
C HIS A 28 18.58 14.32 -7.38
N GLY A 29 17.30 13.98 -7.41
CA GLY A 29 16.59 13.72 -8.66
C GLY A 29 15.10 13.97 -8.56
N HIS A 30 14.48 14.21 -9.71
CA HIS A 30 13.05 14.35 -9.87
C HIS A 30 12.43 13.13 -10.54
N ASN A 31 11.11 12.98 -10.43
CA ASN A 31 10.38 11.79 -10.88
C ASN A 31 9.77 11.94 -12.29
N ASP A 32 10.33 12.82 -13.14
CA ASP A 32 9.76 13.21 -14.44
C ASP A 32 9.39 12.04 -15.37
N PHE A 33 10.09 10.92 -15.31
CA PHE A 33 9.81 9.72 -16.10
C PHE A 33 9.62 8.48 -15.21
N TYR A 34 9.08 8.65 -14.00
CA TYR A 34 8.94 7.55 -13.02
C TYR A 34 10.26 6.85 -12.70
N LYS A 35 11.40 7.59 -12.74
CA LYS A 35 12.73 7.04 -12.48
C LYS A 35 13.33 7.52 -11.15
N GLY A 36 12.62 8.35 -10.40
CA GLY A 36 13.13 8.95 -9.17
C GLY A 36 13.73 7.93 -8.22
N VAL A 37 12.92 6.97 -7.75
CA VAL A 37 13.35 5.91 -6.82
C VAL A 37 14.44 5.03 -7.44
N ALA A 38 14.23 4.53 -8.65
CA ALA A 38 15.20 3.64 -9.31
C ALA A 38 16.58 4.30 -9.50
N ASN A 39 16.60 5.61 -9.80
CA ASN A 39 17.85 6.34 -9.92
C ASN A 39 18.51 6.57 -8.57
N ALA A 40 17.75 6.88 -7.52
CA ALA A 40 18.25 7.07 -6.17
C ALA A 40 18.83 5.76 -5.60
N SER A 41 18.12 4.64 -5.75
CA SER A 41 18.64 3.31 -5.37
C SER A 41 19.91 2.96 -6.12
N THR A 42 19.96 3.26 -7.42
CA THR A 42 21.17 3.05 -8.22
C THR A 42 22.33 3.91 -7.72
N ALA A 43 22.09 5.17 -7.37
CA ALA A 43 23.13 6.04 -6.82
C ALA A 43 23.72 5.44 -5.52
N TRP A 44 22.89 4.93 -4.61
CA TRP A 44 23.37 4.22 -3.41
C TRP A 44 24.22 3.00 -3.75
N LEU A 45 23.70 2.14 -4.63
CA LEU A 45 24.40 0.91 -5.03
C LEU A 45 25.78 1.17 -5.66
N TYR A 46 25.97 2.33 -6.27
CA TYR A 46 27.23 2.72 -6.91
C TYR A 46 28.08 3.68 -6.07
N GLY A 47 27.67 3.98 -4.84
CA GLY A 47 28.54 4.63 -3.84
C GLY A 47 28.19 6.08 -3.50
N ALA A 48 27.00 6.59 -3.83
CA ALA A 48 26.53 7.81 -3.19
C ALA A 48 26.23 7.52 -1.72
N CYS A 49 26.72 8.36 -0.81
CA CYS A 49 26.50 8.16 0.63
C CYS A 49 25.09 8.57 1.05
N ALA A 50 24.45 9.46 0.29
CA ALA A 50 23.12 9.97 0.59
C ALA A 50 22.26 10.14 -0.65
N VAL A 51 20.94 10.12 -0.45
CA VAL A 51 19.94 10.53 -1.43
C VAL A 51 19.04 11.60 -0.82
N ASN A 52 18.76 12.63 -1.59
CA ASN A 52 17.88 13.72 -1.19
C ASN A 52 16.42 13.36 -1.51
N CYS A 53 15.56 13.37 -0.50
CA CYS A 53 14.17 12.95 -0.57
C CYS A 53 13.23 14.02 -0.01
N SER A 54 11.94 13.87 -0.29
CA SER A 54 10.88 14.66 0.35
C SER A 54 9.74 13.76 0.83
N LEU A 55 9.02 14.20 1.85
CA LEU A 55 7.80 13.50 2.30
C LEU A 55 6.81 13.44 1.15
N LEU A 56 6.26 12.24 0.89
CA LEU A 56 5.29 11.97 -0.17
C LEU A 56 5.79 12.33 -1.59
N GLY A 57 7.10 12.50 -1.75
CA GLY A 57 7.68 12.94 -3.01
C GLY A 57 7.29 14.36 -3.42
N ILE A 58 6.80 15.19 -2.50
CA ILE A 58 6.37 16.56 -2.80
C ILE A 58 7.56 17.36 -3.33
N GLY A 59 7.38 18.04 -4.46
CA GLY A 59 8.41 18.84 -5.10
C GLY A 59 7.94 19.45 -6.42
N GLU A 60 8.84 20.13 -7.10
CA GLU A 60 8.55 20.77 -8.37
C GLU A 60 8.23 19.76 -9.49
N ARG A 61 7.47 20.18 -10.48
CA ARG A 61 7.03 19.40 -11.66
C ARG A 61 6.32 18.10 -11.26
N THR A 62 7.02 16.98 -11.35
CA THR A 62 6.52 15.62 -11.04
C THR A 62 6.90 15.13 -9.64
N GLY A 63 7.49 16.01 -8.86
CA GLY A 63 7.96 15.74 -7.51
C GLY A 63 9.38 15.21 -7.43
N ASN A 64 9.82 15.03 -6.20
CA ASN A 64 11.11 14.48 -5.82
C ASN A 64 11.04 12.96 -5.60
N VAL A 65 12.13 12.39 -5.14
CA VAL A 65 12.15 11.01 -4.65
C VAL A 65 11.37 10.94 -3.33
N PRO A 66 10.33 10.08 -3.21
CA PRO A 66 9.58 9.94 -1.98
C PRO A 66 10.44 9.32 -0.87
N LEU A 67 10.45 9.96 0.31
CA LEU A 67 11.21 9.47 1.46
C LEU A 67 10.76 8.07 1.88
N GLU A 68 9.45 7.84 1.93
CA GLU A 68 8.87 6.54 2.29
C GLU A 68 9.32 5.42 1.36
N ALA A 69 9.49 5.70 0.07
CA ALA A 69 10.01 4.73 -0.87
C ALA A 69 11.48 4.38 -0.56
N MET A 70 12.31 5.39 -0.25
CA MET A 70 13.73 5.16 0.03
C MET A 70 13.96 4.49 1.39
N VAL A 71 13.07 4.69 2.36
CA VAL A 71 13.10 3.94 3.63
C VAL A 71 12.92 2.44 3.38
N PHE A 72 11.96 2.05 2.53
CA PHE A 72 11.74 0.63 2.19
C PHE A 72 12.79 0.08 1.22
N GLU A 73 13.34 0.91 0.31
CA GLU A 73 14.52 0.54 -0.48
C GLU A 73 15.72 0.24 0.45
N TYR A 74 15.98 1.10 1.43
CA TYR A 74 17.01 0.87 2.43
C TYR A 74 16.80 -0.45 3.17
N ALA A 75 15.60 -0.67 3.71
CA ALA A 75 15.26 -1.90 4.41
C ALA A 75 15.44 -3.14 3.54
N SER A 76 15.04 -3.06 2.26
CA SER A 76 15.20 -4.15 1.30
C SER A 76 16.69 -4.47 1.01
N LEU A 77 17.52 -3.46 0.84
CA LEU A 77 18.95 -3.61 0.55
C LEU A 77 19.74 -4.07 1.78
N ARG A 78 19.35 -3.61 2.98
CA ARG A 78 20.04 -3.95 4.24
C ARG A 78 19.51 -5.21 4.90
N GLY A 79 18.29 -5.64 4.57
CA GLY A 79 17.59 -6.71 5.28
C GLY A 79 17.10 -6.30 6.68
N SER A 80 17.09 -5.01 6.98
CA SER A 80 16.74 -4.46 8.31
C SER A 80 16.24 -3.02 8.19
N LEU A 81 15.32 -2.64 9.07
CA LEU A 81 14.90 -1.24 9.27
C LEU A 81 15.85 -0.47 10.20
N ASP A 82 16.83 -1.14 10.81
CA ASP A 82 17.82 -0.56 11.74
C ASP A 82 17.20 0.33 12.83
N GLY A 83 16.04 -0.10 13.35
CA GLY A 83 15.32 0.58 14.42
C GLY A 83 14.40 1.72 13.96
N MET A 84 14.26 1.96 12.67
CA MET A 84 13.27 2.92 12.15
C MET A 84 11.84 2.41 12.41
N ASP A 85 11.01 3.26 13.00
CA ASP A 85 9.56 3.04 13.08
C ASP A 85 8.88 3.54 11.81
N THR A 86 8.54 2.62 10.93
CA THR A 86 7.92 2.95 9.64
C THR A 86 6.40 3.12 9.72
N THR A 87 5.77 2.82 10.85
CA THR A 87 4.33 3.05 11.06
C THR A 87 3.97 4.54 11.02
N VAL A 88 4.93 5.41 11.37
CA VAL A 88 4.77 6.87 11.28
C VAL A 88 4.52 7.37 9.84
N ILE A 89 4.85 6.58 8.82
CA ILE A 89 4.57 6.94 7.42
C ILE A 89 3.06 7.10 7.21
N THR A 90 2.26 6.23 7.82
CA THR A 90 0.79 6.32 7.75
C THR A 90 0.30 7.58 8.48
N GLU A 91 0.84 7.88 9.66
CA GLU A 91 0.49 9.09 10.42
C GLU A 91 0.84 10.37 9.66
N ILE A 92 2.01 10.41 9.02
CA ILE A 92 2.44 11.52 8.15
C ILE A 92 1.47 11.69 6.99
N ALA A 93 1.10 10.60 6.31
CA ALA A 93 0.16 10.67 5.19
C ALA A 93 -1.23 11.19 5.63
N ASP A 94 -1.72 10.72 6.77
CA ASP A 94 -2.98 11.18 7.34
C ASP A 94 -2.93 12.66 7.76
N TYR A 95 -1.82 13.12 8.34
CA TYR A 95 -1.61 14.53 8.65
C TYR A 95 -1.64 15.40 7.38
N PHE A 96 -0.91 15.02 6.35
CA PHE A 96 -0.90 15.76 5.09
C PHE A 96 -2.29 15.81 4.44
N LYS A 97 -3.04 14.72 4.51
CA LYS A 97 -4.40 14.65 3.99
C LYS A 97 -5.40 15.48 4.79
N ASN A 98 -5.40 15.33 6.11
CA ASN A 98 -6.46 15.84 6.97
C ASN A 98 -6.20 17.29 7.43
N GLU A 99 -4.93 17.63 7.75
CA GLU A 99 -4.57 18.93 8.29
C GLU A 99 -4.08 19.91 7.20
N ILE A 100 -3.35 19.39 6.21
CA ILE A 100 -2.82 20.22 5.12
C ILE A 100 -3.77 20.25 3.92
N GLY A 101 -4.66 19.25 3.79
CA GLY A 101 -5.56 19.12 2.64
C GLY A 101 -4.84 18.61 1.38
N TYR A 102 -3.68 17.96 1.52
CA TYR A 102 -2.95 17.42 0.40
C TYR A 102 -3.65 16.19 -0.18
N ASN A 103 -3.93 16.21 -1.48
CA ASN A 103 -4.59 15.10 -2.16
C ASN A 103 -3.58 14.02 -2.53
N ILE A 104 -3.55 12.92 -1.75
CA ILE A 104 -2.74 11.73 -2.05
C ILE A 104 -3.52 10.84 -3.01
N PRO A 105 -3.01 10.57 -4.24
CA PRO A 105 -3.68 9.65 -5.15
C PRO A 105 -3.88 8.26 -4.50
N PRO A 106 -5.06 7.63 -4.68
CA PRO A 106 -5.40 6.40 -3.93
C PRO A 106 -4.42 5.24 -4.11
N MET A 107 -3.76 5.15 -5.26
CA MET A 107 -2.82 4.06 -5.57
C MET A 107 -1.35 4.44 -5.33
N THR A 108 -1.06 5.56 -4.68
CA THR A 108 0.32 5.93 -4.32
C THR A 108 0.91 4.86 -3.41
N PRO A 109 2.07 4.28 -3.74
CA PRO A 109 2.70 3.24 -2.92
C PRO A 109 2.83 3.67 -1.47
N PHE A 110 2.57 2.75 -0.54
CA PHE A 110 2.64 2.90 0.92
C PHE A 110 1.62 3.83 1.55
N VAL A 111 1.30 4.97 0.95
CA VAL A 111 0.52 6.06 1.56
C VAL A 111 -0.89 6.22 0.99
N GLY A 112 -1.14 5.76 -0.22
CA GLY A 112 -2.45 5.85 -0.86
C GLY A 112 -3.51 5.03 -0.14
N SER A 113 -4.77 5.46 -0.23
CA SER A 113 -5.90 4.78 0.43
C SER A 113 -6.24 3.42 -0.17
N ALA A 114 -5.73 3.11 -1.35
CA ALA A 114 -6.00 1.86 -2.08
C ALA A 114 -4.72 1.10 -2.48
N PHE A 115 -3.55 1.47 -1.96
CA PHE A 115 -2.30 0.84 -2.39
C PHE A 115 -2.23 -0.65 -2.03
N ASN A 116 -2.84 -1.07 -0.93
CA ASN A 116 -2.89 -2.45 -0.43
C ASN A 116 -4.31 -3.04 -0.47
N VAL A 117 -5.16 -2.51 -1.35
CA VAL A 117 -6.55 -2.98 -1.53
C VAL A 117 -6.62 -3.97 -2.66
N THR A 118 -7.16 -5.16 -2.40
CA THR A 118 -7.48 -6.15 -3.43
C THR A 118 -8.98 -6.20 -3.73
N ARG A 119 -9.35 -6.57 -4.95
CA ARG A 119 -10.75 -6.66 -5.41
C ARG A 119 -11.12 -8.03 -5.95
N ALA A 120 -10.16 -8.81 -6.37
CA ALA A 120 -10.40 -10.12 -6.98
C ALA A 120 -10.61 -11.21 -5.94
N GLY A 121 -11.65 -12.03 -6.10
CA GLY A 121 -11.98 -13.11 -5.16
C GLY A 121 -10.88 -14.14 -4.99
N VAL A 122 -10.10 -14.43 -6.05
CA VAL A 122 -8.95 -15.35 -5.99
C VAL A 122 -7.85 -14.79 -5.08
N HIS A 123 -7.59 -13.48 -5.14
CA HIS A 123 -6.61 -12.82 -4.27
C HIS A 123 -7.08 -12.76 -2.82
N ALA A 124 -8.38 -12.52 -2.59
CA ALA A 124 -8.95 -12.56 -1.26
C ALA A 124 -8.87 -13.96 -0.62
N ASP A 125 -9.04 -15.03 -1.41
CA ASP A 125 -8.85 -16.41 -0.93
C ASP A 125 -7.38 -16.70 -0.55
N GLY A 126 -6.43 -16.12 -1.27
CA GLY A 126 -5.01 -16.14 -0.91
C GLY A 126 -4.73 -15.43 0.42
N LEU A 127 -5.22 -14.20 0.57
CA LEU A 127 -5.07 -13.41 1.80
C LEU A 127 -5.69 -14.10 3.03
N MET A 128 -6.78 -14.85 2.86
CA MET A 128 -7.38 -15.64 3.96
C MET A 128 -6.50 -16.80 4.43
N LYS A 129 -5.67 -17.32 3.56
CA LYS A 129 -4.76 -18.43 3.87
C LYS A 129 -3.45 -17.94 4.44
N ASP A 130 -2.88 -16.96 3.80
CA ASP A 130 -1.63 -16.33 4.19
C ASP A 130 -1.49 -15.00 3.42
N GLU A 131 -1.34 -13.89 4.14
CA GLU A 131 -1.20 -12.57 3.54
C GLU A 131 0.06 -12.47 2.66
N GLU A 132 1.13 -13.18 3.02
CA GLU A 132 2.39 -13.19 2.28
C GLU A 132 2.31 -13.88 0.91
N ILE A 133 1.28 -14.69 0.66
CA ILE A 133 1.05 -15.28 -0.68
C ILE A 133 0.80 -14.20 -1.74
N TYR A 134 0.19 -13.09 -1.35
CA TYR A 134 -0.16 -12.02 -2.28
C TYR A 134 0.62 -10.73 -2.05
N THR A 135 0.96 -10.43 -0.81
CA THR A 135 1.71 -9.23 -0.42
C THR A 135 3.10 -9.65 0.05
N ILE A 136 4.16 -9.20 -0.63
CA ILE A 136 5.55 -9.57 -0.32
C ILE A 136 6.08 -9.02 1.00
N PHE A 137 5.27 -8.26 1.73
CA PHE A 137 5.59 -7.70 3.04
C PHE A 137 4.32 -7.46 3.86
N ASP A 138 4.43 -7.59 5.17
CA ASP A 138 3.33 -7.37 6.12
C ASP A 138 3.05 -5.87 6.29
N THR A 139 2.03 -5.36 5.58
CA THR A 139 1.66 -3.94 5.61
C THR A 139 1.09 -3.51 6.96
N LYS A 140 0.51 -4.43 7.74
CA LYS A 140 0.07 -4.16 9.10
C LYS A 140 1.27 -3.87 10.00
N LYS A 141 2.31 -4.70 9.92
CA LYS A 141 3.52 -4.56 10.73
C LYS A 141 4.32 -3.31 10.38
N ILE A 142 4.57 -3.04 9.10
CA ILE A 142 5.46 -1.95 8.67
C ILE A 142 4.78 -0.60 8.53
N LEU A 143 3.43 -0.56 8.39
CA LEU A 143 2.67 0.68 8.14
C LEU A 143 1.48 0.86 9.08
N ASN A 144 1.23 -0.09 9.99
CA ASN A 144 -0.02 -0.14 10.76
C ASN A 144 -1.27 -0.06 9.84
N LYS A 145 -1.17 -0.61 8.64
CA LYS A 145 -2.19 -0.53 7.59
C LYS A 145 -2.44 -1.91 6.98
N PRO A 146 -3.31 -2.72 7.58
CA PRO A 146 -3.56 -4.08 7.11
C PRO A 146 -4.09 -4.09 5.67
N ALA A 147 -3.78 -5.15 4.94
CA ALA A 147 -4.35 -5.37 3.62
C ALA A 147 -5.87 -5.41 3.71
N THR A 148 -6.56 -4.82 2.74
CA THR A 148 -8.02 -4.75 2.72
C THR A 148 -8.58 -5.35 1.43
N VAL A 149 -9.84 -5.83 1.51
CA VAL A 149 -10.56 -6.32 0.35
C VAL A 149 -11.74 -5.39 0.08
N GLN A 150 -11.80 -4.86 -1.14
CA GLN A 150 -12.98 -4.12 -1.60
C GLN A 150 -13.98 -5.08 -2.24
N ILE A 151 -15.25 -4.95 -1.87
CA ILE A 151 -16.33 -5.75 -2.45
C ILE A 151 -16.82 -5.12 -3.75
N SER A 152 -16.79 -5.92 -4.81
CA SER A 152 -17.17 -5.53 -6.17
C SER A 152 -17.91 -6.68 -6.89
N LYS A 153 -18.29 -6.48 -8.14
CA LYS A 153 -18.89 -7.50 -9.00
C LYS A 153 -18.09 -8.81 -9.06
N THR A 154 -16.76 -8.71 -9.00
CA THR A 154 -15.85 -9.87 -9.11
C THR A 154 -15.52 -10.51 -7.78
N SER A 155 -16.04 -10.00 -6.67
CA SER A 155 -15.79 -10.55 -5.33
C SER A 155 -16.56 -11.84 -5.15
N GLY A 156 -15.86 -12.92 -4.81
CA GLY A 156 -16.45 -14.21 -4.42
C GLY A 156 -16.79 -14.28 -2.93
N LEU A 157 -17.37 -15.41 -2.49
CA LEU A 157 -17.69 -15.66 -1.07
C LEU A 157 -16.48 -15.48 -0.14
N ALA A 158 -15.27 -15.86 -0.59
CA ALA A 158 -14.04 -15.65 0.17
C ALA A 158 -13.76 -14.17 0.45
N GLY A 159 -13.93 -13.30 -0.56
CA GLY A 159 -13.75 -11.86 -0.40
C GLY A 159 -14.75 -11.25 0.58
N VAL A 160 -16.02 -11.67 0.51
CA VAL A 160 -17.05 -11.24 1.44
C VAL A 160 -16.75 -11.69 2.86
N ALA A 161 -16.37 -12.97 3.06
CA ALA A 161 -15.98 -13.50 4.36
C ALA A 161 -14.78 -12.74 4.94
N TYR A 162 -13.74 -12.52 4.14
CA TYR A 162 -12.54 -11.77 4.55
C TYR A 162 -12.91 -10.35 4.99
N TRP A 163 -13.71 -9.64 4.18
CA TRP A 163 -14.13 -8.28 4.49
C TRP A 163 -14.91 -8.22 5.83
N ILE A 164 -15.85 -9.15 6.05
CA ILE A 164 -16.61 -9.20 7.31
C ILE A 164 -15.67 -9.46 8.49
N ASN A 165 -14.83 -10.48 8.40
CA ASN A 165 -13.90 -10.87 9.47
C ASN A 165 -12.99 -9.71 9.88
N GLN A 166 -12.46 -8.99 8.87
CA GLN A 166 -11.56 -7.87 9.09
C GLN A 166 -12.29 -6.64 9.66
N THR A 167 -13.47 -6.30 9.10
CA THR A 167 -14.24 -5.14 9.51
C THR A 167 -14.76 -5.25 10.95
N TYR A 168 -15.07 -6.46 11.39
CA TYR A 168 -15.60 -6.75 12.73
C TYR A 168 -14.53 -7.29 13.68
N GLY A 169 -13.27 -7.36 13.27
CA GLY A 169 -12.15 -7.76 14.12
C GLY A 169 -12.25 -9.20 14.65
N LEU A 170 -12.82 -10.12 13.87
CA LEU A 170 -13.06 -11.50 14.31
C LEU A 170 -11.74 -12.27 14.42
N GLU A 171 -11.50 -12.84 15.60
CA GLU A 171 -10.31 -13.66 15.89
C GLU A 171 -10.48 -15.12 15.47
N ASP A 172 -9.39 -15.89 15.53
CA ASP A 172 -9.41 -17.31 15.21
C ASP A 172 -10.43 -18.06 16.08
N GLY A 173 -11.32 -18.79 15.43
CA GLY A 173 -12.45 -19.48 16.06
C GLY A 173 -13.79 -18.75 15.92
N GLU A 174 -13.81 -17.45 15.69
CA GLU A 174 -15.02 -16.65 15.40
C GLU A 174 -15.15 -16.29 13.91
N LYS A 175 -14.07 -16.44 13.14
CA LYS A 175 -14.04 -16.10 11.72
C LYS A 175 -15.09 -16.84 10.92
N LEU A 176 -15.84 -16.08 10.15
CA LEU A 176 -16.81 -16.61 9.20
C LEU A 176 -16.08 -17.19 7.98
N ASP A 177 -16.53 -18.35 7.54
CA ASP A 177 -16.06 -18.98 6.32
C ASP A 177 -17.01 -18.76 5.12
N LYS A 178 -16.63 -19.27 3.96
CA LYS A 178 -17.42 -19.19 2.72
C LYS A 178 -18.81 -19.84 2.81
N LYS A 179 -19.08 -20.70 3.81
CA LYS A 179 -20.33 -21.42 4.00
C LYS A 179 -21.23 -20.76 5.03
N SER A 180 -20.74 -19.75 5.71
CA SER A 180 -21.48 -19.03 6.73
C SER A 180 -22.72 -18.36 6.12
N PRO A 181 -23.93 -18.53 6.71
CA PRO A 181 -25.18 -18.02 6.17
C PRO A 181 -25.13 -16.51 5.90
N LEU A 182 -24.51 -15.74 6.79
CA LEU A 182 -24.34 -14.29 6.62
C LEU A 182 -23.50 -13.96 5.39
N VAL A 183 -22.41 -14.68 5.16
CA VAL A 183 -21.52 -14.49 4.00
C VAL A 183 -22.29 -14.78 2.70
N ILE A 184 -23.07 -15.85 2.66
CA ILE A 184 -23.89 -16.22 1.49
C ILE A 184 -24.94 -15.12 1.22
N ALA A 185 -25.71 -14.72 2.22
CA ALA A 185 -26.72 -13.69 2.07
C ALA A 185 -26.15 -12.33 1.65
N MET A 186 -24.98 -11.96 2.17
CA MET A 186 -24.27 -10.76 1.74
C MET A 186 -23.82 -10.85 0.28
N LYS A 187 -23.30 -12.00 -0.13
CA LYS A 187 -22.86 -12.21 -1.53
C LYS A 187 -24.05 -12.13 -2.49
N GLU A 188 -25.15 -12.78 -2.18
CA GLU A 188 -26.38 -12.72 -3.00
C GLU A 188 -26.88 -11.27 -3.14
N TRP A 189 -26.91 -10.52 -2.06
CA TRP A 189 -27.26 -9.10 -2.12
C TRP A 189 -26.29 -8.28 -2.97
N VAL A 190 -24.99 -8.51 -2.85
CA VAL A 190 -23.98 -7.84 -3.68
C VAL A 190 -24.22 -8.15 -5.16
N ASP A 191 -24.47 -9.40 -5.52
CA ASP A 191 -24.71 -9.80 -6.92
C ASP A 191 -25.96 -9.09 -7.46
N GLN A 192 -27.04 -9.05 -6.68
CA GLN A 192 -28.25 -8.36 -7.06
C GLN A 192 -28.03 -6.87 -7.34
N GLN A 193 -27.20 -6.18 -6.54
CA GLN A 193 -26.86 -4.77 -6.82
C GLN A 193 -26.22 -4.58 -8.20
N TYR A 194 -25.37 -5.52 -8.63
CA TYR A 194 -24.74 -5.45 -9.95
C TYR A 194 -25.64 -5.92 -11.09
N GLU A 195 -26.56 -6.83 -10.85
CA GLU A 195 -27.62 -7.19 -11.79
C GLU A 195 -28.57 -6.02 -12.01
N ASP A 196 -28.87 -5.26 -10.97
CA ASP A 196 -29.69 -4.03 -11.01
C ASP A 196 -28.95 -2.83 -11.67
N GLY A 197 -27.73 -3.04 -12.20
CA GLY A 197 -27.02 -2.06 -13.01
C GLY A 197 -25.92 -1.25 -12.29
N ARG A 198 -25.57 -1.61 -11.07
CA ARG A 198 -24.46 -0.95 -10.35
C ARG A 198 -23.15 -1.07 -11.11
N GLN A 199 -22.39 0.03 -11.18
CA GLN A 199 -21.07 0.10 -11.82
C GLN A 199 -19.90 0.36 -10.84
N THR A 200 -20.21 0.82 -9.62
CA THR A 200 -19.21 1.18 -8.61
C THR A 200 -19.00 0.07 -7.60
N VAL A 201 -17.84 0.06 -6.93
CA VAL A 201 -17.57 -0.83 -5.79
C VAL A 201 -18.58 -0.55 -4.65
N MET A 202 -18.81 -1.56 -3.81
CA MET A 202 -19.61 -1.39 -2.60
C MET A 202 -18.87 -0.51 -1.60
N THR A 203 -19.54 0.44 -1.00
CA THR A 203 -18.96 1.24 0.08
C THR A 203 -19.07 0.49 1.41
N GLU A 204 -18.14 0.76 2.33
CA GLU A 204 -18.17 0.18 3.67
C GLU A 204 -19.50 0.49 4.40
N ARG A 205 -20.01 1.70 4.22
CA ARG A 205 -21.30 2.10 4.82
C ARG A 205 -22.47 1.23 4.34
N GLU A 206 -22.57 0.98 3.04
CA GLU A 206 -23.60 0.13 2.45
C GLU A 206 -23.52 -1.31 2.95
N LEU A 207 -22.28 -1.84 3.00
CA LEU A 207 -22.04 -3.19 3.50
C LEU A 207 -22.39 -3.33 4.98
N LYS A 208 -21.98 -2.39 5.82
CA LYS A 208 -22.34 -2.36 7.26
C LYS A 208 -23.84 -2.23 7.47
N GLU A 209 -24.50 -1.37 6.71
CA GLU A 209 -25.97 -1.22 6.78
C GLU A 209 -26.68 -2.51 6.40
N ARG A 210 -26.21 -3.20 5.35
CA ARG A 210 -26.80 -4.48 4.96
C ARG A 210 -26.59 -5.56 6.03
N ILE A 211 -25.43 -5.60 6.67
CA ILE A 211 -25.21 -6.55 7.79
C ILE A 211 -26.14 -6.25 8.96
N ARG A 212 -26.39 -4.98 9.31
CA ARG A 212 -27.36 -4.61 10.35
C ARG A 212 -28.77 -5.13 10.04
N GLN A 213 -29.17 -5.12 8.77
CA GLN A 213 -30.46 -5.65 8.35
C GLN A 213 -30.51 -7.18 8.40
N LEU A 214 -29.43 -7.87 8.02
CA LEU A 214 -29.39 -9.34 7.94
C LEU A 214 -29.12 -10.00 9.30
N ALA A 215 -28.29 -9.39 10.12
CA ALA A 215 -27.81 -9.93 11.39
C ALA A 215 -27.60 -8.81 12.42
N PRO A 216 -28.68 -8.23 12.99
CA PRO A 216 -28.57 -7.10 13.94
C PRO A 216 -27.65 -7.39 15.11
N ASP A 217 -27.81 -8.55 15.76
CA ASP A 217 -27.03 -8.97 16.93
C ASP A 217 -25.52 -9.13 16.61
N PHE A 218 -25.21 -9.47 15.37
CA PHE A 218 -23.81 -9.55 14.89
C PHE A 218 -23.24 -8.15 14.65
N ALA A 219 -24.06 -7.24 14.11
CA ALA A 219 -23.62 -5.88 13.78
C ALA A 219 -23.28 -5.02 15.01
N GLU A 220 -23.82 -5.36 16.19
CA GLU A 220 -23.54 -4.66 17.45
C GLU A 220 -22.13 -4.98 18.03
N ARG A 221 -21.40 -5.92 17.43
CA ARG A 221 -20.06 -6.35 17.89
C ARG A 221 -18.92 -5.44 17.40
N GLY A 222 -19.18 -4.49 16.45
CA GLY A 222 -18.12 -3.71 15.77
C GLY A 222 -18.36 -2.20 15.71
#